data_5430f176d21287a5cfe46a182b93ce29
#
_entry.id   5430f176d21287a5cfe46a182b93ce29
#
_cell.length_a   1.000
_cell.length_b   1.000
_cell.length_c   1.000
_cell.angle_alpha   90.00
_cell.angle_beta   90.00
_cell.angle_gamma   90.00
#
_symmetry.space_group_name_H-M   'P 1'
#
loop_
_entity.id
_entity.type
_entity.pdbx_description
1 polymer ?
#
loop_
_entity_poly.entity_id
_entity_poly.type
_entity_poly.pdbx_seq_one_letter_code
_entity_poly.pdbx_strand_id
1 'polypeptide(L)'
;MTYEKIVVTGGAGLLGSHVVKKLSDSAQITTVDIKQPSIEHRGVKNHITLSITDYEAAKNAFMGKDVVIHLAAIPNPRQADAQTTFKNNVEGAWTVLQAAEDAGIKRVVVASSDSVFGLSYNPPDWSPQFLPVDETHPIRPTEVYSLSKKITESISESFAFRKKMEVLAIRPCHIIFPRG
;
A
#
# COMPACT_ATOMS: atom_id res chain seq x y z
N MET A 1 -12.48 8.98 17.24
CA MET A 1 -13.14 9.13 15.91
C MET A 1 -13.38 7.73 15.37
N THR A 2 -14.59 7.42 14.96
CA THR A 2 -14.91 6.13 14.32
C THR A 2 -14.81 6.35 12.81
N TYR A 3 -14.01 5.55 12.12
CA TYR A 3 -13.93 5.56 10.66
C TYR A 3 -14.90 4.53 10.12
N GLU A 4 -15.87 4.98 9.33
CA GLU A 4 -16.95 4.12 8.85
C GLU A 4 -16.80 3.67 7.39
N LYS A 5 -16.13 4.48 6.57
CA LYS A 5 -16.01 4.27 5.13
C LYS A 5 -14.55 4.16 4.71
N ILE A 6 -14.12 2.95 4.39
CA ILE A 6 -12.72 2.64 4.09
C ILE A 6 -12.57 2.20 2.64
N VAL A 7 -11.57 2.76 1.95
CA VAL A 7 -11.12 2.26 0.65
C VAL A 7 -9.87 1.41 0.84
N VAL A 8 -9.83 0.24 0.21
CA VAL A 8 -8.66 -0.63 0.16
C VAL A 8 -8.21 -0.75 -1.28
N THR A 9 -7.10 -0.10 -1.65
CA THR A 9 -6.47 -0.31 -2.95
C THR A 9 -5.66 -1.60 -2.94
N GLY A 10 -5.63 -2.34 -4.04
CA GLY A 10 -5.10 -3.71 -4.03
C GLY A 10 -6.01 -4.70 -3.31
N GLY A 11 -7.30 -4.35 -3.19
CA GLY A 11 -8.28 -5.12 -2.41
C GLY A 11 -8.60 -6.50 -2.97
N ALA A 12 -8.35 -6.75 -4.26
CA ALA A 12 -8.48 -8.07 -4.88
C ALA A 12 -7.19 -8.93 -4.75
N GLY A 13 -6.11 -8.35 -4.22
CA GLY A 13 -4.87 -9.05 -3.95
C GLY A 13 -4.92 -9.93 -2.70
N LEU A 14 -3.87 -10.74 -2.50
CA LEU A 14 -3.79 -11.69 -1.38
C LEU A 14 -3.91 -10.98 -0.02
N LEU A 15 -3.08 -9.99 0.27
CA LEU A 15 -3.15 -9.22 1.52
C LEU A 15 -4.45 -8.41 1.59
N GLY A 16 -4.82 -7.74 0.50
CA GLY A 16 -6.01 -6.90 0.45
C GLY A 16 -7.28 -7.65 0.81
N SER A 17 -7.45 -8.86 0.31
CA SER A 17 -8.62 -9.69 0.62
C SER A 17 -8.74 -10.04 2.11
N HIS A 18 -7.62 -10.31 2.78
CA HIS A 18 -7.60 -10.57 4.22
C HIS A 18 -7.90 -9.31 5.04
N VAL A 19 -7.37 -8.16 4.62
CA VAL A 19 -7.68 -6.86 5.25
C VAL A 19 -9.17 -6.54 5.10
N VAL A 20 -9.71 -6.69 3.90
CA VAL A 20 -11.15 -6.51 3.63
C VAL A 20 -12.00 -7.41 4.51
N LYS A 21 -11.70 -8.71 4.52
CA LYS A 21 -12.42 -9.68 5.37
C LYS A 21 -12.40 -9.28 6.85
N LYS A 22 -11.25 -8.82 7.36
CA LYS A 22 -11.08 -8.45 8.76
C LYS A 22 -11.86 -7.19 9.14
N LEU A 23 -11.98 -6.23 8.21
CA LEU A 23 -12.62 -4.94 8.48
C LEU A 23 -14.10 -4.88 8.10
N SER A 24 -14.60 -5.83 7.31
CA SER A 24 -15.97 -5.81 6.77
C SER A 24 -17.08 -5.85 7.82
N ASP A 25 -16.79 -6.35 9.03
CA ASP A 25 -17.75 -6.39 10.14
C ASP A 25 -17.85 -5.05 10.89
N SER A 26 -16.84 -4.17 10.74
CA SER A 26 -16.73 -2.93 11.49
C SER A 26 -16.81 -1.66 10.63
N ALA A 27 -16.70 -1.79 9.29
CA ALA A 27 -16.71 -0.64 8.38
C ALA A 27 -17.31 -0.98 7.01
N GLN A 28 -17.74 0.06 6.29
CA GLN A 28 -18.14 -0.06 4.89
C GLN A 28 -16.89 -0.05 4.00
N ILE A 29 -16.57 -1.20 3.41
CA ILE A 29 -15.37 -1.34 2.58
C ILE A 29 -15.71 -1.14 1.11
N THR A 30 -14.94 -0.29 0.45
CA THR A 30 -14.82 -0.21 -1.01
C THR A 30 -13.45 -0.71 -1.42
N THR A 31 -13.38 -1.67 -2.31
CA THR A 31 -12.11 -2.15 -2.86
C THR A 31 -11.82 -1.49 -4.21
N VAL A 32 -10.55 -1.21 -4.43
CA VAL A 32 -10.01 -0.68 -5.68
C VAL A 32 -8.89 -1.59 -6.16
N ASP A 33 -8.99 -2.10 -7.37
CA ASP A 33 -7.97 -2.96 -7.97
C ASP A 33 -8.10 -2.94 -9.50
N ILE A 34 -7.06 -3.33 -10.22
CA ILE A 34 -7.13 -3.59 -11.67
C ILE A 34 -7.80 -4.93 -11.99
N LYS A 35 -7.90 -5.82 -11.01
CA LYS A 35 -8.52 -7.14 -11.10
C LYS A 35 -9.84 -7.16 -10.34
N GLN A 36 -10.78 -7.96 -10.82
CA GLN A 36 -11.98 -8.29 -10.07
C GLN A 36 -11.62 -9.17 -8.86
N PRO A 37 -12.27 -8.96 -7.69
CA PRO A 37 -12.11 -9.87 -6.57
C PRO A 37 -12.65 -11.26 -6.94
N SER A 38 -11.98 -12.32 -6.46
CA SER A 38 -12.50 -13.68 -6.65
C SER A 38 -13.82 -13.88 -5.88
N ILE A 39 -14.65 -14.82 -6.34
CA ILE A 39 -15.96 -15.14 -5.76
C ILE A 39 -15.87 -15.51 -4.27
N GLU A 40 -14.71 -15.99 -3.82
CA GLU A 40 -14.45 -16.37 -2.43
C GLU A 40 -14.24 -15.17 -1.48
N HIS A 41 -14.08 -13.95 -2.01
CA HIS A 41 -13.88 -12.73 -1.21
C HIS A 41 -15.23 -12.23 -0.65
N ARG A 42 -15.81 -13.00 0.28
CA ARG A 42 -17.02 -12.61 1.01
C ARG A 42 -16.73 -11.36 1.83
N GLY A 43 -17.57 -10.34 1.70
CA GLY A 43 -17.46 -9.06 2.43
C GLY A 43 -17.18 -7.84 1.55
N VAL A 44 -16.81 -8.02 0.29
CA VAL A 44 -16.70 -6.91 -0.67
C VAL A 44 -18.10 -6.54 -1.17
N LYS A 45 -18.65 -5.46 -0.65
CA LYS A 45 -19.95 -4.92 -1.12
C LYS A 45 -19.78 -4.01 -2.33
N ASN A 46 -18.65 -3.29 -2.41
CA ASN A 46 -18.37 -2.35 -3.48
C ASN A 46 -16.96 -2.59 -4.01
N HIS A 47 -16.84 -2.81 -5.31
CA HIS A 47 -15.56 -2.92 -6.01
C HIS A 47 -15.52 -1.94 -7.18
N ILE A 48 -14.40 -1.25 -7.34
CA ILE A 48 -14.14 -0.32 -8.43
C ILE A 48 -12.88 -0.80 -9.15
N THR A 49 -13.03 -1.13 -10.43
CA THR A 49 -11.88 -1.50 -11.27
C THR A 49 -11.23 -0.24 -11.82
N LEU A 50 -10.02 0.06 -11.35
CA LEU A 50 -9.21 1.18 -11.84
C LEU A 50 -7.72 0.93 -11.58
N SER A 51 -6.86 1.64 -12.33
CA SER A 51 -5.43 1.71 -12.04
C SER A 51 -5.16 2.79 -10.99
N ILE A 52 -4.28 2.48 -10.02
CA ILE A 52 -3.84 3.47 -9.02
C ILE A 52 -3.04 4.64 -9.63
N THR A 53 -2.64 4.56 -10.90
CA THR A 53 -1.99 5.66 -11.63
C THR A 53 -3.00 6.59 -12.34
N ASP A 54 -4.29 6.28 -12.29
CA ASP A 54 -5.36 7.14 -12.79
C ASP A 54 -5.85 8.06 -11.67
N TYR A 55 -5.38 9.31 -11.70
CA TYR A 55 -5.67 10.30 -10.66
C TYR A 55 -7.16 10.64 -10.55
N GLU A 56 -7.84 10.91 -11.67
CA GLU A 56 -9.24 11.31 -11.63
C GLU A 56 -10.14 10.15 -11.17
N ALA A 57 -9.87 8.95 -11.64
CA ALA A 57 -10.60 7.77 -11.21
C ALA A 57 -10.37 7.48 -9.71
N ALA A 58 -9.12 7.60 -9.23
CA ALA A 58 -8.79 7.41 -7.81
C ALA A 58 -9.46 8.47 -6.93
N LYS A 59 -9.40 9.75 -7.31
CA LYS A 59 -10.04 10.85 -6.58
C LYS A 59 -11.55 10.64 -6.47
N ASN A 60 -12.21 10.30 -7.57
CA ASN A 60 -13.65 10.02 -7.58
C ASN A 60 -14.02 8.82 -6.69
N ALA A 61 -13.20 7.76 -6.69
CA ALA A 61 -13.40 6.59 -5.83
C ALA A 61 -13.25 6.91 -4.32
N PHE A 62 -12.46 7.92 -3.97
CA PHE A 62 -12.17 8.31 -2.58
C PHE A 62 -13.15 9.36 -2.04
N MET A 63 -13.91 10.04 -2.87
CA MET A 63 -14.88 11.05 -2.42
C MET A 63 -15.87 10.47 -1.40
N GLY A 64 -16.06 11.20 -0.28
CA GLY A 64 -16.96 10.81 0.80
C GLY A 64 -16.53 9.58 1.61
N LYS A 65 -15.25 9.19 1.52
CA LYS A 65 -14.64 8.15 2.34
C LYS A 65 -13.83 8.78 3.48
N ASP A 66 -13.51 7.98 4.50
CA ASP A 66 -12.78 8.44 5.68
C ASP A 66 -11.30 8.06 5.62
N VAL A 67 -11.02 6.84 5.16
CA VAL A 67 -9.68 6.22 5.20
C VAL A 67 -9.36 5.54 3.87
N VAL A 68 -8.11 5.65 3.45
CA VAL A 68 -7.52 4.83 2.38
C VAL A 68 -6.47 3.90 2.97
N ILE A 69 -6.56 2.61 2.70
CA ILE A 69 -5.52 1.62 2.96
C ILE A 69 -4.91 1.27 1.61
N HIS A 70 -3.68 1.76 1.38
CA HIS A 70 -3.00 1.61 0.11
C HIS A 70 -2.08 0.38 0.12
N LEU A 71 -2.57 -0.71 -0.47
CA LEU A 71 -1.85 -1.99 -0.60
C LEU A 71 -1.50 -2.31 -2.06
N ALA A 72 -2.11 -1.60 -3.03
CA ALA A 72 -1.86 -1.83 -4.45
C ALA A 72 -0.40 -1.54 -4.79
N ALA A 73 0.30 -2.56 -5.25
CA ALA A 73 1.68 -2.48 -5.71
C ALA A 73 2.05 -3.74 -6.52
N ILE A 74 3.10 -3.67 -7.30
CA ILE A 74 3.84 -4.85 -7.73
C ILE A 74 4.68 -5.30 -6.54
N PRO A 75 4.42 -6.48 -5.94
CA PRO A 75 4.83 -6.79 -4.56
C PRO A 75 6.24 -7.39 -4.42
N ASN A 76 6.96 -7.55 -5.51
CA ASN A 76 8.33 -8.07 -5.50
C ASN A 76 9.02 -7.79 -6.85
N PRO A 77 10.38 -7.85 -6.92
CA PRO A 77 11.14 -7.49 -8.12
C PRO A 77 11.07 -8.52 -9.27
N ARG A 78 10.41 -9.66 -9.07
CA ARG A 78 10.33 -10.76 -10.05
C ARG A 78 9.02 -10.78 -10.82
N GLN A 79 8.03 -9.97 -10.42
CA GLN A 79 6.67 -10.04 -10.95
C GLN A 79 6.48 -9.19 -12.20
N ALA A 80 7.32 -8.16 -12.40
CA ALA A 80 7.34 -7.32 -13.58
C ALA A 80 8.76 -6.79 -13.83
N ASP A 81 8.99 -6.17 -14.97
CA ASP A 81 10.23 -5.48 -15.25
C ASP A 81 10.42 -4.23 -14.35
N ALA A 82 11.64 -3.71 -14.31
CA ALA A 82 12.00 -2.62 -13.42
C ALA A 82 11.22 -1.32 -13.72
N GLN A 83 11.02 -0.99 -15.00
CA GLN A 83 10.30 0.22 -15.39
C GLN A 83 8.83 0.16 -14.99
N THR A 84 8.19 -0.97 -15.27
CA THR A 84 6.79 -1.22 -14.89
C THR A 84 6.64 -1.18 -13.38
N THR A 85 7.56 -1.81 -12.63
CA THR A 85 7.53 -1.82 -11.15
C THR A 85 7.70 -0.41 -10.61
N PHE A 86 8.69 0.34 -11.10
CA PHE A 86 8.93 1.72 -10.65
C PHE A 86 7.72 2.62 -10.93
N LYS A 87 7.25 2.63 -12.17
CA LYS A 87 6.09 3.43 -12.57
C LYS A 87 4.87 3.11 -11.72
N ASN A 88 4.48 1.83 -11.63
CA ASN A 88 3.28 1.45 -10.89
C ASN A 88 3.38 1.80 -9.41
N ASN A 89 4.51 1.50 -8.76
CA ASN A 89 4.62 1.65 -7.32
C ASN A 89 4.86 3.11 -6.89
N VAL A 90 5.69 3.84 -7.62
CA VAL A 90 6.05 5.23 -7.25
C VAL A 90 4.99 6.21 -7.73
N GLU A 91 4.63 6.18 -9.02
CA GLU A 91 3.57 7.03 -9.56
C GLU A 91 2.22 6.70 -8.89
N GLY A 92 1.92 5.42 -8.70
CA GLY A 92 0.71 4.98 -8.02
C GLY A 92 0.63 5.47 -6.57
N ALA A 93 1.71 5.42 -5.81
CA ALA A 93 1.73 5.95 -4.44
C ALA A 93 1.51 7.46 -4.40
N TRP A 94 2.17 8.22 -5.28
CA TRP A 94 1.95 9.66 -5.43
C TRP A 94 0.49 9.95 -5.77
N THR A 95 -0.04 9.29 -6.80
CA THR A 95 -1.41 9.47 -7.29
C THR A 95 -2.44 9.20 -6.21
N VAL A 96 -2.29 8.09 -5.48
CA VAL A 96 -3.20 7.71 -4.40
C VAL A 96 -3.17 8.73 -3.27
N LEU A 97 -1.98 9.19 -2.83
CA LEU A 97 -1.87 10.16 -1.75
C LEU A 97 -2.40 11.54 -2.17
N GLN A 98 -2.12 11.99 -3.39
CA GLN A 98 -2.66 13.25 -3.90
C GLN A 98 -4.19 13.19 -4.06
N ALA A 99 -4.72 12.11 -4.64
CA ALA A 99 -6.15 11.90 -4.79
C ALA A 99 -6.86 11.83 -3.42
N ALA A 100 -6.22 11.20 -2.42
CA ALA A 100 -6.75 11.13 -1.07
C ALA A 100 -6.81 12.50 -0.41
N GLU A 101 -5.75 13.31 -0.51
CA GLU A 101 -5.72 14.67 0.01
C GLU A 101 -6.83 15.52 -0.64
N ASP A 102 -6.96 15.47 -1.98
CA ASP A 102 -7.93 16.27 -2.72
C ASP A 102 -9.38 15.81 -2.55
N ALA A 103 -9.60 14.54 -2.19
CA ALA A 103 -10.90 14.00 -1.83
C ALA A 103 -11.30 14.26 -0.36
N GLY A 104 -10.41 14.86 0.45
CA GLY A 104 -10.66 15.15 1.86
C GLY A 104 -10.57 13.92 2.78
N ILE A 105 -9.80 12.91 2.41
CA ILE A 105 -9.52 11.73 3.24
C ILE A 105 -8.81 12.17 4.54
N LYS A 106 -9.22 11.60 5.66
CA LYS A 106 -8.68 11.94 6.99
C LYS A 106 -7.41 11.17 7.32
N ARG A 107 -7.30 9.93 6.84
CA ARG A 107 -6.16 9.06 7.13
C ARG A 107 -5.82 8.16 5.95
N VAL A 108 -4.53 8.03 5.67
CA VAL A 108 -4.00 7.05 4.71
C VAL A 108 -3.02 6.12 5.42
N VAL A 109 -3.20 4.81 5.24
CA VAL A 109 -2.23 3.79 5.66
C VAL A 109 -1.58 3.22 4.41
N VAL A 110 -0.27 3.31 4.32
CA VAL A 110 0.52 2.89 3.15
C VAL A 110 1.36 1.67 3.48
N ALA A 111 1.26 0.63 2.66
CA ALA A 111 2.14 -0.52 2.77
C ALA A 111 3.50 -0.23 2.14
N SER A 112 4.52 -0.02 2.98
CA SER A 112 5.93 -0.15 2.64
C SER A 112 6.35 -1.62 2.70
N SER A 113 7.58 -1.93 3.06
CA SER A 113 8.11 -3.30 3.20
C SER A 113 9.40 -3.26 4.04
N ASP A 114 9.69 -4.34 4.75
CA ASP A 114 10.99 -4.59 5.36
C ASP A 114 12.14 -4.66 4.33
N SER A 115 11.81 -4.91 3.06
CA SER A 115 12.80 -4.92 1.98
C SER A 115 13.56 -3.60 1.82
N VAL A 116 13.02 -2.47 2.34
CA VAL A 116 13.72 -1.17 2.36
C VAL A 116 15.05 -1.23 3.09
N PHE A 117 15.21 -2.14 4.03
CA PHE A 117 16.49 -2.35 4.73
C PHE A 117 17.57 -3.00 3.86
N GLY A 118 17.19 -3.54 2.67
CA GLY A 118 18.08 -4.25 1.77
C GLY A 118 18.51 -5.62 2.29
N LEU A 119 17.69 -6.27 3.08
CA LEU A 119 17.98 -7.59 3.67
C LEU A 119 17.29 -8.74 2.95
N SER A 120 16.27 -8.46 2.12
CA SER A 120 15.45 -9.48 1.46
C SER A 120 15.95 -9.89 0.06
N TYR A 121 16.58 -8.97 -0.68
CA TYR A 121 17.04 -9.16 -2.06
C TYR A 121 18.47 -8.63 -2.24
N ASN A 122 19.30 -8.85 -1.25
CA ASN A 122 20.62 -8.27 -1.12
C ASN A 122 21.74 -9.19 -1.68
N PRO A 123 22.93 -8.63 -1.91
CA PRO A 123 24.14 -9.41 -2.14
C PRO A 123 24.41 -10.39 -0.99
N PRO A 124 25.05 -11.54 -1.25
CA PRO A 124 25.27 -12.59 -0.25
C PRO A 124 26.04 -12.16 1.00
N ASP A 125 26.91 -11.16 0.88
CA ASP A 125 27.76 -10.61 1.95
C ASP A 125 27.11 -9.48 2.77
N TRP A 126 25.83 -9.17 2.48
CA TRP A 126 25.12 -8.11 3.15
C TRP A 126 24.42 -8.61 4.42
N SER A 127 24.80 -8.08 5.56
CA SER A 127 24.23 -8.44 6.86
C SER A 127 23.58 -7.23 7.55
N PRO A 128 22.64 -7.47 8.48
CA PRO A 128 22.13 -6.41 9.35
C PRO A 128 23.25 -5.75 10.13
N GLN A 129 23.16 -4.43 10.33
CA GLN A 129 24.15 -3.72 11.15
C GLN A 129 23.96 -3.97 12.65
N PHE A 130 22.71 -4.25 13.06
CA PHE A 130 22.39 -4.62 14.44
C PHE A 130 21.09 -5.46 14.47
N LEU A 131 20.89 -6.15 15.58
CA LEU A 131 19.72 -6.96 15.88
C LEU A 131 19.18 -6.61 17.27
N PRO A 132 17.84 -6.61 17.47
CA PRO A 132 16.81 -6.78 16.44
C PRO A 132 16.79 -5.60 15.45
N VAL A 133 16.39 -5.86 14.20
CA VAL A 133 16.17 -4.80 13.21
C VAL A 133 14.90 -4.04 13.57
N ASP A 134 15.00 -2.73 13.73
CA ASP A 134 13.88 -1.81 13.98
C ASP A 134 13.84 -0.69 12.95
N GLU A 135 12.95 0.29 13.13
CA GLU A 135 12.75 1.40 12.21
C GLU A 135 13.98 2.32 12.07
N THR A 136 14.92 2.28 13.01
CA THR A 136 16.15 3.08 12.98
C THR A 136 17.27 2.43 12.17
N HIS A 137 17.10 1.15 11.78
CA HIS A 137 18.08 0.46 10.96
C HIS A 137 18.28 1.17 9.61
N PRO A 138 19.53 1.30 9.13
CA PRO A 138 19.84 1.96 7.87
C PRO A 138 19.07 1.36 6.68
N ILE A 139 18.48 2.24 5.88
CA ILE A 139 17.72 1.88 4.67
C ILE A 139 18.70 1.77 3.50
N ARG A 140 18.75 0.60 2.84
CA ARG A 140 19.70 0.29 1.76
C ARG A 140 19.07 -0.55 0.65
N PRO A 141 18.06 -0.01 -0.08
CA PRO A 141 17.42 -0.73 -1.17
C PRO A 141 18.42 -1.01 -2.30
N THR A 142 18.48 -2.25 -2.76
CA THR A 142 19.43 -2.70 -3.78
C THR A 142 18.76 -3.02 -5.13
N GLU A 143 17.42 -3.08 -5.15
CA GLU A 143 16.66 -3.38 -6.37
C GLU A 143 15.39 -2.50 -6.44
N VAL A 144 14.72 -2.52 -7.60
CA VAL A 144 13.64 -1.59 -7.94
C VAL A 144 12.44 -1.64 -7.00
N TYR A 145 12.05 -2.83 -6.51
CA TYR A 145 10.92 -2.97 -5.59
C TYR A 145 11.22 -2.30 -4.24
N SER A 146 12.34 -2.65 -3.61
CA SER A 146 12.78 -2.05 -2.34
C SER A 146 12.98 -0.53 -2.49
N LEU A 147 13.58 -0.08 -3.62
CA LEU A 147 13.72 1.34 -3.93
C LEU A 147 12.36 2.02 -4.07
N SER A 148 11.41 1.41 -4.76
CA SER A 148 10.07 1.96 -4.91
C SER A 148 9.37 2.13 -3.55
N LYS A 149 9.55 1.19 -2.62
CA LYS A 149 9.00 1.26 -1.26
C LYS A 149 9.65 2.35 -0.43
N LYS A 150 10.98 2.52 -0.52
CA LYS A 150 11.66 3.67 0.10
C LYS A 150 11.12 5.01 -0.42
N ILE A 151 10.95 5.14 -1.74
CA ILE A 151 10.40 6.37 -2.33
C ILE A 151 8.96 6.58 -1.88
N THR A 152 8.15 5.52 -1.79
CA THR A 152 6.79 5.57 -1.24
C THR A 152 6.77 6.11 0.19
N GLU A 153 7.72 5.72 1.05
CA GLU A 153 7.86 6.30 2.40
C GLU A 153 8.19 7.79 2.34
N SER A 154 9.12 8.21 1.48
CA SER A 154 9.47 9.63 1.32
C SER A 154 8.30 10.46 0.81
N ILE A 155 7.50 9.92 -0.12
CA ILE A 155 6.24 10.54 -0.57
C ILE A 155 5.28 10.66 0.62
N SER A 156 5.08 9.58 1.38
CA SER A 156 4.18 9.54 2.54
C SER A 156 4.57 10.60 3.59
N GLU A 157 5.85 10.72 3.89
CA GLU A 157 6.40 11.73 4.80
C GLU A 157 6.12 13.16 4.31
N SER A 158 6.30 13.41 3.01
CA SER A 158 5.97 14.71 2.40
C SER A 158 4.50 15.08 2.61
N PHE A 159 3.58 14.13 2.43
CA PHE A 159 2.14 14.39 2.67
C PHE A 159 1.82 14.55 4.16
N ALA A 160 2.48 13.80 5.05
CA ALA A 160 2.32 13.96 6.50
C ALA A 160 2.72 15.38 6.97
N PHE A 161 3.80 15.94 6.41
CA PHE A 161 4.25 17.31 6.72
C PHE A 161 3.26 18.39 6.27
N ARG A 162 2.41 18.12 5.28
CA ARG A 162 1.35 19.07 4.85
C ARG A 162 0.24 19.22 5.89
N LYS A 163 0.11 18.29 6.84
CA LYS A 163 -0.89 18.29 7.94
C LYS A 163 -2.35 18.37 7.49
N LYS A 164 -2.65 17.97 6.27
CA LYS A 164 -4.03 17.94 5.74
C LYS A 164 -4.72 16.60 6.01
N MET A 165 -3.94 15.53 6.15
CA MET A 165 -4.40 14.20 6.52
C MET A 165 -3.32 13.49 7.34
N GLU A 166 -3.71 12.47 8.11
CA GLU A 166 -2.77 11.58 8.78
C GLU A 166 -2.24 10.56 7.77
N VAL A 167 -0.92 10.38 7.71
CA VAL A 167 -0.30 9.37 6.85
C VAL A 167 0.57 8.46 7.70
N LEU A 168 0.33 7.16 7.58
CA LEU A 168 1.05 6.10 8.28
C LEU A 168 1.66 5.17 7.24
N ALA A 169 2.98 5.00 7.26
CA ALA A 169 3.66 3.97 6.48
C ALA A 169 4.02 2.79 7.39
N ILE A 170 3.68 1.57 6.97
CA ILE A 170 4.01 0.35 7.70
C ILE A 170 4.98 -0.50 6.88
N ARG A 171 5.95 -1.13 7.54
CA ARG A 171 6.94 -2.05 6.94
C ARG A 171 6.61 -3.49 7.33
N PRO A 172 5.64 -4.15 6.66
CA PRO A 172 5.37 -5.53 6.96
C PRO A 172 6.58 -6.39 6.59
N CYS A 173 6.89 -7.34 7.46
CA CYS A 173 7.83 -8.41 7.17
C CYS A 173 7.18 -9.46 6.25
N HIS A 174 7.69 -10.67 6.23
CA HIS A 174 7.13 -11.75 5.42
C HIS A 174 5.69 -12.09 5.89
N ILE A 175 4.71 -11.86 5.00
CA ILE A 175 3.32 -12.13 5.30
C ILE A 175 3.05 -13.62 5.07
N ILE A 176 2.74 -14.33 6.15
CA ILE A 176 2.45 -15.76 6.12
C ILE A 176 0.96 -15.94 6.36
N PHE A 177 0.31 -16.69 5.49
CA PHE A 177 -1.09 -17.07 5.67
C PHE A 177 -1.15 -18.50 6.22
N PRO A 178 -2.06 -18.77 7.19
CA PRO A 178 -2.29 -20.15 7.63
C PRO A 178 -2.63 -21.01 6.42
N ARG A 179 -1.98 -22.17 6.30
CA ARG A 179 -2.41 -23.19 5.36
C ARG A 179 -3.73 -23.73 5.93
N GLY A 180 -4.81 -23.56 5.16
CA GLY A 180 -6.11 -24.15 5.50
C GLY A 180 -6.08 -25.66 5.48
#